data_846710ec5fb24e415496f85b4ebebc3d
#
_entry.id   846710ec5fb24e415496f85b4ebebc3d
#
_cell.length_a   1.000
_cell.length_b   1.000
_cell.length_c   1.000
_cell.angle_alpha   90.00
_cell.angle_beta   90.00
_cell.angle_gamma   90.00
#
_symmetry.space_group_name_H-M   'P 1'
#
loop_
_entity.id
_entity.type
_entity.pdbx_description
1 polymer ?
#
loop_
_entity_poly.entity_id
_entity_poly.type
_entity_poly.pdbx_seq_one_letter_code
_entity_poly.pdbx_strand_id
1 'polypeptide(L)'
;SGAIATSGAGSVGFFAQSVGGGGGAGGSITNSASAEGEAKFAASATFGMGGSGGKGGNAGSVSFQVPQKLTITTGGTTAANASTSIGRIGAGGAGAGAHGLLLQSIGGGGGKGGSIIGANSATTTSNSSFSMGGSASKGGEGGGGGSAGSVSLGLSSQIADLAIQTKGDNAHAVFL
;
A
#
# COMPACT_ATOMS: atom_id res chain seq x y z
N SER A 1 11.08 18.03 31.23
CA SER A 1 10.41 18.86 30.22
C SER A 1 11.16 18.79 28.92
N GLY A 2 10.48 18.73 27.80
CA GLY A 2 11.03 18.73 26.46
C GLY A 2 10.35 19.75 25.57
N ALA A 3 11.08 20.22 24.53
CA ALA A 3 10.53 21.10 23.51
C ALA A 3 10.96 20.62 22.12
N ILE A 4 10.04 20.62 21.17
CA ILE A 4 10.28 20.36 19.76
C ILE A 4 9.81 21.58 19.00
N ALA A 5 10.71 22.16 18.20
CA ALA A 5 10.37 23.28 17.33
C ALA A 5 10.81 22.98 15.91
N THR A 6 9.88 23.07 14.96
CA THR A 6 10.16 22.90 13.54
C THR A 6 9.61 24.08 12.76
N SER A 7 10.27 24.44 11.67
CA SER A 7 9.90 25.54 10.79
C SER A 7 9.86 25.07 9.34
N GLY A 8 8.99 25.68 8.55
CA GLY A 8 8.84 25.36 7.14
C GLY A 8 7.52 24.64 6.81
N ALA A 9 7.15 24.67 5.55
CA ALA A 9 5.96 23.98 5.06
C ALA A 9 6.18 22.46 5.10
N GLY A 10 5.19 21.71 5.59
CA GLY A 10 5.23 20.26 5.69
C GLY A 10 6.16 19.70 6.77
N SER A 11 6.74 20.53 7.64
CA SER A 11 7.57 20.06 8.76
C SER A 11 6.70 19.52 9.87
N VAL A 12 6.88 18.25 10.22
CA VAL A 12 6.17 17.60 11.33
C VAL A 12 7.01 17.68 12.61
N GLY A 13 6.38 18.01 13.72
CA GLY A 13 7.06 18.08 15.02
C GLY A 13 7.49 16.71 15.51
N PHE A 14 6.57 15.77 15.52
CA PHE A 14 6.84 14.37 15.85
C PHE A 14 6.06 13.45 14.91
N PHE A 15 6.74 12.47 14.35
CA PHE A 15 6.14 11.49 13.45
C PHE A 15 6.47 10.07 13.89
N ALA A 16 5.43 9.27 14.09
CA ALA A 16 5.59 7.84 14.32
C ALA A 16 4.65 7.04 13.41
N GLN A 17 5.21 6.03 12.75
CA GLN A 17 4.47 5.23 11.79
C GLN A 17 4.78 3.75 11.94
N SER A 18 3.74 2.94 11.80
CA SER A 18 3.88 1.48 11.63
C SER A 18 3.20 1.10 10.32
N VAL A 19 3.92 0.37 9.46
CA VAL A 19 3.42 -0.04 8.16
C VAL A 19 3.53 -1.55 8.01
N GLY A 20 2.43 -2.20 7.69
CA GLY A 20 2.42 -3.62 7.35
C GLY A 20 3.03 -3.87 5.96
N GLY A 21 3.74 -4.98 5.79
CA GLY A 21 4.30 -5.38 4.49
C GLY A 21 3.22 -5.72 3.46
N GLY A 22 3.51 -5.48 2.19
CA GLY A 22 2.62 -5.89 1.08
C GLY A 22 2.57 -7.41 0.92
N GLY A 23 1.49 -7.91 0.34
CA GLY A 23 1.37 -9.31 -0.04
C GLY A 23 2.16 -9.63 -1.32
N GLY A 24 2.65 -10.87 -1.41
CA GLY A 24 3.37 -11.35 -2.59
C GLY A 24 2.42 -11.67 -3.77
N ALA A 25 2.96 -11.66 -4.98
CA ALA A 25 2.21 -12.08 -6.16
C ALA A 25 2.16 -13.61 -6.28
N GLY A 26 1.02 -14.13 -6.69
CA GLY A 26 0.88 -15.54 -7.05
C GLY A 26 1.61 -15.85 -8.36
N GLY A 27 2.08 -17.09 -8.50
CA GLY A 27 2.75 -17.55 -9.71
C GLY A 27 1.79 -17.58 -10.91
N SER A 28 2.27 -17.14 -12.08
CA SER A 28 1.55 -17.23 -13.34
C SER A 28 2.00 -18.48 -14.11
N ILE A 29 1.08 -19.08 -14.86
CA ILE A 29 1.34 -20.25 -15.68
C ILE A 29 1.05 -19.93 -17.14
N THR A 30 1.99 -20.28 -18.02
CA THR A 30 1.77 -20.28 -19.45
C THR A 30 1.76 -21.75 -19.93
N ASN A 31 0.64 -22.18 -20.44
CA ASN A 31 0.48 -23.53 -20.99
C ASN A 31 0.14 -23.45 -22.47
N SER A 32 0.81 -24.27 -23.26
CA SER A 32 0.47 -24.47 -24.66
C SER A 32 0.37 -25.98 -24.97
N ALA A 33 -0.65 -26.34 -25.72
CA ALA A 33 -0.76 -27.67 -26.27
C ALA A 33 -1.01 -27.57 -27.77
N SER A 34 -0.25 -28.30 -28.55
CA SER A 34 -0.46 -28.45 -29.99
C SER A 34 -0.61 -29.92 -30.34
N ALA A 35 -1.57 -30.23 -31.18
CA ALA A 35 -1.71 -31.55 -31.80
C ALA A 35 -1.72 -31.36 -33.31
N GLU A 36 -0.76 -31.95 -33.98
CA GLU A 36 -0.60 -31.93 -35.42
C GLU A 36 -0.45 -33.38 -35.92
N GLY A 37 -1.04 -33.68 -37.06
CA GLY A 37 -0.88 -34.99 -37.64
C GLY A 37 -1.73 -35.24 -38.89
N GLU A 38 -1.41 -36.31 -39.64
CA GLU A 38 -2.20 -36.80 -40.78
C GLU A 38 -3.45 -37.61 -40.33
N ALA A 39 -3.64 -37.71 -39.05
CA ALA A 39 -4.80 -38.43 -38.47
C ALA A 39 -6.11 -37.70 -38.76
N LYS A 40 -7.19 -38.45 -38.91
CA LYS A 40 -8.55 -37.91 -39.10
C LYS A 40 -9.10 -37.17 -37.88
N PHE A 41 -8.39 -37.24 -36.74
CA PHE A 41 -8.78 -36.60 -35.48
C PHE A 41 -7.53 -36.04 -34.79
N ALA A 42 -7.58 -34.76 -34.42
CA ALA A 42 -6.59 -34.14 -33.55
C ALA A 42 -7.32 -33.45 -32.38
N ALA A 43 -6.84 -33.68 -31.17
CA ALA A 43 -7.37 -33.01 -29.98
C ALA A 43 -6.20 -32.45 -29.11
N SER A 44 -6.37 -31.23 -28.64
CA SER A 44 -5.46 -30.63 -27.68
C SER A 44 -6.24 -30.05 -26.50
N ALA A 45 -5.73 -30.23 -25.28
CA ALA A 45 -6.32 -29.68 -24.09
C ALA A 45 -5.25 -29.10 -23.15
N THR A 46 -5.52 -27.94 -22.60
CA THR A 46 -4.68 -27.34 -21.54
C THR A 46 -5.50 -27.06 -20.29
N PHE A 47 -4.90 -27.38 -19.14
CA PHE A 47 -5.45 -27.07 -17.83
C PHE A 47 -4.42 -26.26 -17.05
N GLY A 48 -4.87 -25.27 -16.31
CA GLY A 48 -3.99 -24.47 -15.47
C GLY A 48 -4.71 -23.83 -14.28
N MET A 49 -4.01 -23.72 -13.16
CA MET A 49 -4.45 -22.96 -11.98
C MET A 49 -3.36 -21.98 -11.59
N GLY A 50 -3.66 -20.68 -11.59
CA GLY A 50 -2.76 -19.64 -11.11
C GLY A 50 -2.58 -19.71 -9.59
N GLY A 51 -1.40 -19.39 -9.12
CA GLY A 51 -1.13 -19.31 -7.68
C GLY A 51 -1.86 -18.13 -7.02
N SER A 52 -2.32 -18.30 -5.80
CA SER A 52 -2.94 -17.22 -5.03
C SER A 52 -1.90 -16.17 -4.58
N GLY A 53 -2.30 -14.92 -4.49
CA GLY A 53 -1.49 -13.86 -3.91
C GLY A 53 -1.28 -14.03 -2.41
N GLY A 54 -0.13 -13.59 -1.92
CA GLY A 54 0.17 -13.59 -0.49
C GLY A 54 -0.66 -12.55 0.27
N LYS A 55 -0.98 -12.85 1.53
CA LYS A 55 -1.66 -11.89 2.41
C LYS A 55 -0.72 -10.75 2.78
N GLY A 56 -1.24 -9.53 2.87
CA GLY A 56 -0.53 -8.38 3.41
C GLY A 56 -0.20 -8.53 4.89
N GLY A 57 0.93 -7.97 5.32
CA GLY A 57 1.34 -7.96 6.72
C GLY A 57 0.52 -6.97 7.55
N ASN A 58 0.27 -7.31 8.79
CA ASN A 58 -0.36 -6.40 9.73
C ASN A 58 0.63 -5.31 10.18
N ALA A 59 0.14 -4.09 10.38
CA ALA A 59 0.90 -3.06 11.07
C ALA A 59 0.82 -3.25 12.59
N GLY A 60 1.89 -2.86 13.28
CA GLY A 60 1.90 -2.81 14.73
C GLY A 60 1.18 -1.58 15.28
N SER A 61 0.86 -1.60 16.56
CA SER A 61 0.28 -0.45 17.25
C SER A 61 1.32 0.67 17.41
N VAL A 62 0.87 1.92 17.32
CA VAL A 62 1.66 3.13 17.57
C VAL A 62 1.13 3.79 18.85
N SER A 63 1.98 3.90 19.87
CA SER A 63 1.64 4.52 21.13
C SER A 63 2.63 5.63 21.45
N PHE A 64 2.13 6.81 21.74
CA PHE A 64 2.92 7.93 22.20
C PHE A 64 2.43 8.37 23.58
N GLN A 65 3.33 8.32 24.55
CA GLN A 65 3.03 8.74 25.90
C GLN A 65 3.91 9.94 26.30
N VAL A 66 3.29 10.94 26.86
CA VAL A 66 3.96 12.14 27.36
C VAL A 66 4.29 11.93 28.84
N PRO A 67 5.56 11.69 29.20
CA PRO A 67 5.94 11.40 30.60
C PRO A 67 5.92 12.62 31.50
N GLN A 68 6.14 13.80 30.94
CA GLN A 68 6.21 15.08 31.63
C GLN A 68 5.71 16.19 30.70
N LYS A 69 6.09 17.42 31.00
CA LYS A 69 5.75 18.56 30.13
C LYS A 69 6.47 18.46 28.79
N LEU A 70 5.72 18.47 27.69
CA LEU A 70 6.22 18.49 26.32
C LEU A 70 5.54 19.64 25.55
N THR A 71 6.36 20.48 24.92
CA THR A 71 5.88 21.55 24.03
C THR A 71 6.30 21.24 22.60
N ILE A 72 5.36 21.27 21.66
CA ILE A 72 5.62 21.08 20.23
C ILE A 72 5.16 22.35 19.50
N THR A 73 6.06 22.99 18.79
CA THR A 73 5.75 24.14 17.94
C THR A 73 6.15 23.85 16.52
N THR A 74 5.22 23.96 15.57
CA THR A 74 5.50 23.73 14.15
C THR A 74 5.00 24.89 13.30
N GLY A 75 5.64 25.09 12.15
CA GLY A 75 5.35 26.17 11.21
C GLY A 75 6.07 27.46 11.56
N GLY A 76 6.79 28.01 10.62
CA GLY A 76 7.52 29.28 10.75
C GLY A 76 6.68 30.48 10.37
N THR A 77 7.10 31.68 10.86
CA THR A 77 6.49 32.97 10.50
C THR A 77 7.02 33.54 9.17
N THR A 78 8.01 32.90 8.56
CA THR A 78 8.63 33.40 7.33
C THR A 78 7.96 32.83 6.10
N ALA A 79 7.12 33.62 5.50
CA ALA A 79 6.63 33.43 4.13
C ALA A 79 7.76 33.67 3.10
N ALA A 80 8.93 33.09 3.28
CA ALA A 80 9.98 33.15 2.28
C ALA A 80 9.71 32.11 1.21
N ASN A 81 9.07 32.59 0.13
CA ASN A 81 8.99 31.91 -1.17
C ASN A 81 8.42 30.47 -1.14
N ALA A 82 7.12 30.36 -0.86
CA ALA A 82 6.34 29.22 -1.31
C ALA A 82 6.21 29.26 -2.84
N SER A 83 7.32 29.28 -3.57
CA SER A 83 7.35 29.18 -5.01
C SER A 83 7.28 27.71 -5.39
N THR A 84 6.12 27.33 -5.91
CA THR A 84 5.92 26.27 -6.92
C THR A 84 6.72 24.99 -6.74
N SER A 85 6.20 24.09 -5.92
CA SER A 85 6.45 22.66 -6.10
C SER A 85 5.16 21.98 -6.59
N ILE A 86 5.08 21.76 -7.89
CA ILE A 86 4.09 20.89 -8.52
C ILE A 86 4.20 19.52 -7.85
N GLY A 87 3.17 19.08 -7.15
CA GLY A 87 3.08 17.73 -6.58
C GLY A 87 3.16 17.61 -5.06
N ARG A 88 3.21 18.68 -4.28
CA ARG A 88 3.05 18.62 -2.82
C ARG A 88 1.60 18.85 -2.44
N ILE A 89 1.02 17.86 -1.80
CA ILE A 89 -0.23 18.03 -1.04
C ILE A 89 0.10 19.01 0.08
N GLY A 90 -0.41 20.26 0.02
CA GLY A 90 -0.19 21.28 1.03
C GLY A 90 0.70 22.44 0.60
N ALA A 91 0.70 22.85 -0.67
CA ALA A 91 1.29 24.12 -1.10
C ALA A 91 0.43 25.29 -0.59
N GLY A 92 0.47 25.54 0.70
CA GLY A 92 -0.08 26.70 1.37
C GLY A 92 1.05 27.59 1.89
N GLY A 93 0.73 28.73 2.51
CA GLY A 93 1.70 29.67 3.08
C GLY A 93 2.71 29.05 4.05
N ALA A 94 3.53 29.88 4.67
CA ALA A 94 4.52 29.44 5.66
C ALA A 94 3.88 28.54 6.73
N GLY A 95 4.40 27.34 6.90
CA GLY A 95 3.88 26.36 7.85
C GLY A 95 2.72 25.48 7.36
N ALA A 96 2.28 25.60 6.09
CA ALA A 96 1.22 24.76 5.55
C ALA A 96 1.56 23.26 5.65
N GLY A 97 0.64 22.46 6.17
CA GLY A 97 0.83 21.03 6.39
C GLY A 97 1.87 20.66 7.46
N ALA A 98 2.32 21.63 8.27
CA ALA A 98 3.27 21.39 9.37
C ALA A 98 2.54 20.87 10.61
N HIS A 99 2.27 19.58 10.66
CA HIS A 99 1.56 18.97 11.79
C HIS A 99 2.40 18.91 13.06
N GLY A 100 1.78 19.12 14.22
CA GLY A 100 2.45 19.01 15.50
C GLY A 100 2.84 17.58 15.82
N LEU A 101 1.86 16.68 15.86
CA LEU A 101 2.02 15.26 16.14
C LEU A 101 1.29 14.44 15.07
N LEU A 102 2.01 13.55 14.42
CA LEU A 102 1.46 12.63 13.43
C LEU A 102 1.78 11.19 13.84
N LEU A 103 0.74 10.44 14.17
CA LEU A 103 0.84 9.02 14.51
C LEU A 103 0.02 8.21 13.50
N GLN A 104 0.61 7.16 12.95
CA GLN A 104 -0.06 6.41 11.89
C GLN A 104 0.24 4.91 11.97
N SER A 105 -0.79 4.10 11.78
CA SER A 105 -0.65 2.65 11.60
C SER A 105 -1.37 2.24 10.32
N ILE A 106 -0.63 1.65 9.39
CA ILE A 106 -1.13 1.31 8.05
C ILE A 106 -0.96 -0.18 7.81
N GLY A 107 -2.06 -0.89 7.63
CA GLY A 107 -2.04 -2.29 7.20
C GLY A 107 -1.46 -2.44 5.79
N GLY A 108 -0.78 -3.53 5.53
CA GLY A 108 -0.20 -3.82 4.23
C GLY A 108 -1.24 -4.15 3.16
N GLY A 109 -0.94 -3.89 1.90
CA GLY A 109 -1.77 -4.28 0.78
C GLY A 109 -1.77 -5.80 0.55
N GLY A 110 -2.86 -6.36 0.05
CA GLY A 110 -2.92 -7.74 -0.40
C GLY A 110 -2.12 -7.97 -1.69
N GLY A 111 -1.70 -9.20 -1.91
CA GLY A 111 -0.98 -9.61 -3.11
C GLY A 111 -1.89 -9.82 -4.31
N LYS A 112 -1.29 -9.90 -5.49
CA LYS A 112 -1.99 -10.21 -6.74
C LYS A 112 -2.09 -11.71 -6.93
N GLY A 113 -3.24 -12.21 -7.40
CA GLY A 113 -3.36 -13.57 -7.89
C GLY A 113 -2.55 -13.77 -9.19
N GLY A 114 -2.09 -14.98 -9.42
CA GLY A 114 -1.41 -15.35 -10.64
C GLY A 114 -2.36 -15.43 -11.83
N SER A 115 -1.86 -15.13 -13.03
CA SER A 115 -2.58 -15.27 -14.29
C SER A 115 -2.24 -16.57 -14.98
N ILE A 116 -3.16 -17.02 -15.87
CA ILE A 116 -2.91 -18.16 -16.74
C ILE A 116 -3.08 -17.69 -18.18
N ILE A 117 -2.11 -18.07 -19.01
CA ILE A 117 -2.19 -17.92 -20.46
C ILE A 117 -2.16 -19.33 -21.05
N GLY A 118 -3.29 -19.76 -21.57
CA GLY A 118 -3.43 -21.05 -22.26
C GLY A 118 -3.65 -20.83 -23.75
N ALA A 119 -2.84 -21.47 -24.58
CA ALA A 119 -3.03 -21.52 -26.01
C ALA A 119 -3.14 -22.97 -26.48
N ASN A 120 -4.21 -23.29 -27.17
CA ASN A 120 -4.42 -24.61 -27.75
C ASN A 120 -4.48 -24.50 -29.27
N SER A 121 -3.78 -25.40 -29.93
CA SER A 121 -3.87 -25.58 -31.36
C SER A 121 -4.06 -27.06 -31.69
N ALA A 122 -5.07 -27.35 -32.46
CA ALA A 122 -5.28 -28.71 -33.02
C ALA A 122 -5.47 -28.54 -34.52
N THR A 123 -4.59 -29.13 -35.30
CA THR A 123 -4.58 -29.03 -36.76
C THR A 123 -4.52 -30.43 -37.40
N THR A 124 -5.31 -30.66 -38.40
CA THR A 124 -5.28 -31.88 -39.20
C THR A 124 -5.06 -31.53 -40.66
N THR A 125 -4.28 -32.35 -41.37
CA THR A 125 -3.93 -32.11 -42.77
C THR A 125 -4.72 -32.96 -43.76
N SER A 126 -5.65 -33.81 -43.27
CA SER A 126 -6.47 -34.66 -44.15
C SER A 126 -7.83 -34.05 -44.51
N ASN A 127 -8.31 -34.28 -45.74
CA ASN A 127 -9.55 -33.70 -46.27
C ASN A 127 -10.86 -34.08 -45.55
N SER A 128 -10.85 -35.01 -44.63
CA SER A 128 -12.01 -35.44 -43.85
C SER A 128 -11.61 -35.54 -42.39
N SER A 129 -11.31 -34.40 -41.78
CA SER A 129 -10.71 -34.38 -40.46
C SER A 129 -11.49 -33.51 -39.46
N PHE A 130 -11.43 -33.90 -38.21
CA PHE A 130 -11.99 -33.16 -37.10
C PHE A 130 -10.90 -32.76 -36.11
N SER A 131 -10.86 -31.47 -35.80
CA SER A 131 -9.94 -30.93 -34.80
C SER A 131 -10.70 -30.26 -33.65
N MET A 132 -10.28 -30.56 -32.42
CA MET A 132 -10.86 -29.98 -31.22
C MET A 132 -9.78 -29.50 -30.26
N GLY A 133 -9.83 -28.23 -29.90
CA GLY A 133 -9.00 -27.61 -28.86
C GLY A 133 -9.85 -27.17 -27.67
N GLY A 134 -9.46 -27.52 -26.47
CA GLY A 134 -10.14 -27.08 -25.25
C GLY A 134 -9.16 -26.52 -24.22
N SER A 135 -9.54 -25.47 -23.52
CA SER A 135 -8.77 -24.97 -22.39
C SER A 135 -9.67 -24.73 -21.18
N ALA A 136 -9.20 -25.15 -20.03
CA ALA A 136 -9.82 -24.81 -18.76
C ALA A 136 -8.75 -24.18 -17.86
N SER A 137 -9.01 -22.96 -17.41
CA SER A 137 -8.06 -22.21 -16.60
C SER A 137 -8.78 -21.43 -15.50
N LYS A 138 -8.21 -21.46 -14.29
CA LYS A 138 -8.65 -20.65 -13.16
C LYS A 138 -7.50 -19.77 -12.69
N GLY A 139 -7.62 -18.45 -12.83
CA GLY A 139 -6.68 -17.49 -12.25
C GLY A 139 -6.61 -17.64 -10.73
N GLY A 140 -5.47 -17.30 -10.16
CA GLY A 140 -5.28 -17.28 -8.72
C GLY A 140 -6.07 -16.14 -8.07
N GLU A 141 -6.43 -16.32 -6.81
CA GLU A 141 -7.11 -15.30 -6.03
C GLU A 141 -6.09 -14.25 -5.53
N GLY A 142 -6.52 -13.00 -5.40
CA GLY A 142 -5.72 -11.96 -4.75
C GLY A 142 -5.60 -12.25 -3.24
N GLY A 143 -4.46 -11.89 -2.65
CA GLY A 143 -4.28 -11.98 -1.21
C GLY A 143 -5.07 -10.88 -0.47
N GLY A 144 -5.54 -11.18 0.72
CA GLY A 144 -6.18 -10.18 1.59
C GLY A 144 -5.19 -9.11 2.08
N GLY A 145 -5.65 -7.90 2.32
CA GLY A 145 -4.86 -6.85 2.96
C GLY A 145 -4.52 -7.18 4.42
N GLY A 146 -3.48 -6.58 4.95
CA GLY A 146 -3.16 -6.60 6.38
C GLY A 146 -4.00 -5.59 7.17
N SER A 147 -4.13 -5.82 8.45
CA SER A 147 -4.82 -4.92 9.37
C SER A 147 -3.89 -3.81 9.88
N ALA A 148 -4.43 -2.61 10.10
CA ALA A 148 -3.76 -1.59 10.88
C ALA A 148 -3.78 -1.94 12.38
N GLY A 149 -2.75 -1.53 13.11
CA GLY A 149 -2.72 -1.58 14.56
C GLY A 149 -3.42 -0.37 15.19
N SER A 150 -3.57 -0.38 16.49
CA SER A 150 -4.13 0.75 17.21
C SER A 150 -3.16 1.93 17.27
N VAL A 151 -3.71 3.16 17.26
CA VAL A 151 -2.94 4.38 17.48
C VAL A 151 -3.44 5.02 18.77
N SER A 152 -2.52 5.36 19.68
CA SER A 152 -2.87 5.93 20.95
C SER A 152 -1.94 7.07 21.38
N LEU A 153 -2.54 8.11 21.95
CA LEU A 153 -1.86 9.22 22.58
C LEU A 153 -2.33 9.30 24.04
N GLY A 154 -1.40 9.29 24.97
CA GLY A 154 -1.70 9.35 26.39
C GLY A 154 -0.76 10.24 27.17
N LEU A 155 -1.22 10.66 28.33
CA LEU A 155 -0.42 11.31 29.37
C LEU A 155 -0.05 10.27 30.42
N SER A 156 1.22 10.11 30.71
CA SER A 156 1.70 9.06 31.63
C SER A 156 1.49 9.41 33.12
N SER A 157 1.20 10.65 33.44
CA SER A 157 0.91 11.10 34.81
C SER A 157 -0.05 12.29 34.80
N GLN A 158 -0.66 12.55 35.98
CA GLN A 158 -1.54 13.71 36.15
C GLN A 158 -0.83 15.07 36.04
N ILE A 159 0.52 15.06 36.11
CA ILE A 159 1.35 16.26 35.92
C ILE A 159 1.94 16.36 34.51
N ALA A 160 1.62 15.42 33.64
CA ALA A 160 2.03 15.51 32.26
C ALA A 160 1.19 16.59 31.53
N ASP A 161 1.86 17.45 30.82
CA ASP A 161 1.28 18.54 30.06
C ASP A 161 1.79 18.49 28.60
N LEU A 162 0.86 18.50 27.66
CA LEU A 162 1.17 18.50 26.24
C LEU A 162 0.62 19.77 25.61
N ALA A 163 1.51 20.68 25.26
CA ALA A 163 1.17 21.88 24.51
C ALA A 163 1.62 21.74 23.06
N ILE A 164 0.70 21.83 22.11
CA ILE A 164 0.99 21.78 20.68
C ILE A 164 0.49 23.04 20.01
N GLN A 165 1.38 23.77 19.36
CA GLN A 165 1.06 24.94 18.57
C GLN A 165 1.50 24.73 17.12
N THR A 166 0.56 24.80 16.20
CA THR A 166 0.80 24.71 14.76
C THR A 166 0.43 26.03 14.11
N LYS A 167 1.21 26.44 13.09
CA LYS A 167 0.93 27.63 12.29
C LYS A 167 0.99 27.27 10.82
N GLY A 168 -0.02 27.70 10.08
CA GLY A 168 -0.13 27.48 8.65
C GLY A 168 -1.42 26.80 8.23
N ASP A 169 -1.72 26.84 6.94
CA ASP A 169 -2.93 26.22 6.39
C ASP A 169 -2.81 24.69 6.44
N ASN A 170 -3.92 24.00 6.78
CA ASN A 170 -3.97 22.54 6.92
C ASN A 170 -2.95 21.94 7.90
N ALA A 171 -2.46 22.72 8.86
CA ALA A 171 -1.57 22.26 9.92
C ALA A 171 -2.39 21.81 11.13
N HIS A 172 -2.44 20.50 11.38
CA HIS A 172 -3.17 19.93 12.51
C HIS A 172 -2.27 19.79 13.74
N ALA A 173 -2.78 20.11 14.93
CA ALA A 173 -2.04 19.89 16.17
C ALA A 173 -1.77 18.40 16.39
N VAL A 174 -2.79 17.56 16.19
CA VAL A 174 -2.70 16.11 16.29
C VAL A 174 -3.40 15.51 15.07
N PHE A 175 -2.74 14.54 14.44
CA PHE A 175 -3.27 13.74 13.35
C PHE A 175 -3.06 12.26 13.67
N LEU A 176 -4.16 11.48 13.76
CA LEU A 176 -4.15 10.05 14.11
C LEU A 176 -4.72 9.21 12.98
#